data_db387604d17f08fc7c06a47f043b7af4
#
_entry.id   db387604d17f08fc7c06a47f043b7af4
#
_cell.length_a   1.000
_cell.length_b   1.000
_cell.length_c   1.000
_cell.angle_alpha   90.00
_cell.angle_beta   90.00
_cell.angle_gamma   90.00
#
_symmetry.space_group_name_H-M   'P 1'
#
loop_
_entity.id
_entity.type
_entity.pdbx_description
1 polymer ?
#
loop_
_entity_poly.entity_id
_entity_poly.type
_entity_poly.pdbx_seq_one_letter_code
_entity_poly.pdbx_strand_id
1 'polypeptide(L)'
;TIGLVGESGSGKTTLGLSIMQLLNYSGSIYLDNLELSSLPSKQLRESRCDYQIVFQDPYSSLSPRMTIFEILSEGIISFNSNISKRELLRICSELIKEVGLERSMLYRYPHQFSGGQRQRIAIARALSMKPKLIIFDEPTSALDVIVQKNILKLIVDLQKKHSLSYCFISHDLKVISSISHRIYVIKDSRIIETNNTDELISNPQNDY
;
A
#
# COMPACT_ATOMS: atom_id res chain seq x y z
N THR A 1 -0.40 3.06 12.08
CA THR A 1 -1.40 2.80 11.02
C THR A 1 -2.66 3.59 11.27
N ILE A 2 -3.17 4.22 10.21
CA ILE A 2 -4.50 4.81 10.14
C ILE A 2 -5.39 3.86 9.35
N GLY A 3 -6.56 3.51 9.88
CA GLY A 3 -7.59 2.72 9.21
C GLY A 3 -8.66 3.64 8.61
N LEU A 4 -9.10 3.33 7.40
CA LEU A 4 -10.19 4.00 6.72
C LEU A 4 -11.26 2.97 6.38
N VAL A 5 -12.42 3.05 7.03
CA VAL A 5 -13.51 2.08 6.90
C VAL A 5 -14.79 2.75 6.39
N GLY A 6 -15.59 2.02 5.65
CA GLY A 6 -16.89 2.46 5.13
C GLY A 6 -17.41 1.53 4.04
N GLU A 7 -18.66 1.67 3.65
CA GLU A 7 -19.28 0.88 2.59
C GLU A 7 -18.62 1.06 1.22
N SER A 8 -18.87 0.11 0.32
CA SER A 8 -18.45 0.26 -1.08
C SER A 8 -19.08 1.53 -1.68
N GLY A 9 -18.28 2.29 -2.41
CA GLY A 9 -18.72 3.57 -3.00
C GLY A 9 -18.67 4.78 -2.07
N SER A 10 -18.28 4.65 -0.79
CA SER A 10 -18.21 5.78 0.16
C SER A 10 -17.06 6.77 -0.10
N GLY A 11 -16.20 6.54 -1.11
CA GLY A 11 -15.13 7.45 -1.50
C GLY A 11 -13.73 7.10 -0.96
N LYS A 12 -13.54 5.94 -0.30
CA LYS A 12 -12.24 5.52 0.28
C LYS A 12 -11.10 5.46 -0.74
N THR A 13 -11.31 4.73 -1.83
CA THR A 13 -10.33 4.64 -2.94
C THR A 13 -10.05 6.00 -3.55
N THR A 14 -11.09 6.82 -3.74
CA THR A 14 -10.95 8.20 -4.25
C THR A 14 -10.05 9.03 -3.34
N LEU A 15 -10.23 8.93 -2.02
CA LEU A 15 -9.36 9.61 -1.06
C LEU A 15 -7.92 9.09 -1.16
N GLY A 16 -7.72 7.77 -1.21
CA GLY A 16 -6.39 7.16 -1.40
C GLY A 16 -5.69 7.66 -2.66
N LEU A 17 -6.40 7.69 -3.80
CA LEU A 17 -5.87 8.18 -5.07
C LEU A 17 -5.58 9.69 -5.04
N SER A 18 -6.39 10.49 -4.32
CA SER A 18 -6.14 11.91 -4.11
C SER A 18 -4.86 12.15 -3.30
N ILE A 19 -4.65 11.37 -2.23
CA ILE A 19 -3.40 11.41 -1.44
C ILE A 19 -2.20 11.08 -2.34
N MET A 20 -2.36 10.12 -3.26
CA MET A 20 -1.34 9.74 -4.25
C MET A 20 -1.14 10.78 -5.36
N GLN A 21 -1.88 11.90 -5.35
CA GLN A 21 -1.83 12.92 -6.42
C GLN A 21 -2.17 12.33 -7.81
N LEU A 22 -3.08 11.35 -7.86
CA LEU A 22 -3.54 10.70 -9.09
C LEU A 22 -4.92 11.20 -9.54
N LEU A 23 -5.64 11.92 -8.69
CA LEU A 23 -6.91 12.57 -8.97
C LEU A 23 -6.84 14.05 -8.61
N ASN A 24 -7.61 14.86 -9.31
CA ASN A 24 -7.80 16.27 -8.93
C ASN A 24 -8.65 16.35 -7.66
N TYR A 25 -8.26 17.22 -6.73
CA TYR A 25 -8.96 17.46 -5.48
C TYR A 25 -8.80 18.92 -5.07
N SER A 26 -9.55 19.35 -4.09
CA SER A 26 -9.41 20.65 -3.43
C SER A 26 -8.92 20.45 -1.99
N GLY A 27 -8.08 21.36 -1.50
CA GLY A 27 -7.47 21.28 -0.18
C GLY A 27 -5.97 21.01 -0.24
N SER A 28 -5.35 20.76 0.90
CA SER A 28 -3.90 20.55 1.03
C SER A 28 -3.59 19.17 1.59
N ILE A 29 -2.54 18.53 1.07
CA ILE A 29 -2.01 17.25 1.53
C ILE A 29 -0.56 17.45 1.96
N TYR A 30 -0.27 17.04 3.19
CA TYR A 30 1.07 17.14 3.78
C TYR A 30 1.63 15.74 4.04
N LEU A 31 2.87 15.52 3.64
CA LEU A 31 3.68 14.37 4.07
C LEU A 31 4.83 14.90 4.90
N ASP A 32 4.85 14.58 6.19
CA ASP A 32 5.68 15.28 7.17
C ASP A 32 5.43 16.81 7.11
N ASN A 33 6.45 17.60 6.80
CA ASN A 33 6.38 19.06 6.65
C ASN A 33 6.28 19.51 5.18
N LEU A 34 6.15 18.57 4.22
CA LEU A 34 6.12 18.87 2.80
C LEU A 34 4.68 18.92 2.29
N GLU A 35 4.24 20.06 1.80
CA GLU A 35 2.93 20.21 1.15
C GLU A 35 2.99 19.68 -0.29
N LEU A 36 2.44 18.48 -0.51
CA LEU A 36 2.42 17.83 -1.81
C LEU A 36 1.57 18.56 -2.84
N SER A 37 0.49 19.24 -2.37
CA SER A 37 -0.47 19.95 -3.22
C SER A 37 0.12 21.13 -4.00
N SER A 38 1.16 21.74 -3.46
CA SER A 38 1.80 22.94 -4.04
C SER A 38 3.06 22.64 -4.81
N LEU A 39 3.50 21.36 -4.88
CA LEU A 39 4.75 20.99 -5.53
C LEU A 39 4.67 21.13 -7.06
N PRO A 40 5.71 21.69 -7.69
CA PRO A 40 5.91 21.59 -9.13
C PRO A 40 6.02 20.13 -9.58
N SER A 41 5.56 19.81 -10.79
CA SER A 41 5.48 18.44 -11.32
C SER A 41 6.78 17.63 -11.19
N LYS A 42 7.95 18.27 -11.32
CA LYS A 42 9.25 17.60 -11.15
C LYS A 42 9.47 17.17 -9.70
N GLN A 43 9.26 18.08 -8.74
CA GLN A 43 9.43 17.80 -7.32
C GLN A 43 8.38 16.80 -6.82
N LEU A 44 7.15 16.90 -7.33
CA LEU A 44 6.09 15.92 -7.05
C LEU A 44 6.47 14.52 -7.53
N ARG A 45 7.11 14.42 -8.72
CA ARG A 45 7.61 13.13 -9.21
C ARG A 45 8.72 12.58 -8.31
N GLU A 46 9.64 13.42 -7.87
CA GLU A 46 10.73 13.04 -6.96
C GLU A 46 10.18 12.59 -5.59
N SER A 47 9.15 13.26 -5.05
CA SER A 47 8.54 12.89 -3.78
C SER A 47 7.77 11.56 -3.80
N ARG A 48 7.39 11.03 -4.97
CA ARG A 48 6.64 9.77 -5.10
C ARG A 48 7.38 8.54 -4.57
N CYS A 49 8.71 8.60 -4.40
CA CYS A 49 9.42 7.53 -3.70
C CYS A 49 9.00 7.43 -2.22
N ASP A 50 8.63 8.54 -1.57
CA ASP A 50 8.30 8.59 -0.15
C ASP A 50 6.91 8.04 0.19
N TYR A 51 6.01 7.92 -0.80
CA TYR A 51 4.67 7.37 -0.60
C TYR A 51 4.27 6.46 -1.76
N GLN A 52 3.75 5.30 -1.43
CA GLN A 52 3.41 4.24 -2.38
C GLN A 52 1.99 3.74 -2.14
N ILE A 53 1.41 3.06 -3.15
CA ILE A 53 0.09 2.45 -3.04
C ILE A 53 0.14 0.98 -3.45
N VAL A 54 -0.59 0.16 -2.70
CA VAL A 54 -0.90 -1.24 -3.03
C VAL A 54 -2.38 -1.32 -3.30
N PHE A 55 -2.75 -1.64 -4.54
CA PHE A 55 -4.13 -1.67 -5.01
C PHE A 55 -4.85 -2.97 -4.62
N GLN A 56 -6.18 -2.91 -4.65
CA GLN A 56 -7.10 -4.00 -4.36
C GLN A 56 -6.85 -5.22 -5.24
N ASP A 57 -6.68 -5.02 -6.54
CA ASP A 57 -6.44 -6.09 -7.50
C ASP A 57 -4.95 -6.16 -7.90
N PRO A 58 -4.21 -7.13 -7.35
CA PRO A 58 -2.82 -7.31 -7.73
C PRO A 58 -2.66 -7.82 -9.17
N TYR A 59 -3.74 -8.34 -9.79
CA TYR A 59 -3.72 -8.81 -11.17
C TYR A 59 -3.55 -7.66 -12.16
N SER A 60 -4.37 -6.61 -11.99
CA SER A 60 -4.32 -5.42 -12.85
C SER A 60 -3.14 -4.51 -12.55
N SER A 61 -2.60 -4.59 -11.32
CA SER A 61 -1.50 -3.73 -10.89
C SER A 61 -0.10 -4.20 -11.31
N LEU A 62 0.06 -5.47 -11.71
CA LEU A 62 1.33 -6.04 -12.15
C LEU A 62 1.30 -6.27 -13.66
N SER A 63 2.28 -5.72 -14.40
CA SER A 63 2.37 -5.92 -15.85
C SER A 63 2.53 -7.41 -16.19
N PRO A 64 1.61 -8.03 -16.95
CA PRO A 64 1.69 -9.46 -17.26
C PRO A 64 2.84 -9.82 -18.21
N ARG A 65 3.45 -8.81 -18.84
CA ARG A 65 4.56 -8.96 -19.81
C ARG A 65 5.93 -8.81 -19.20
N MET A 66 6.00 -8.42 -17.92
CA MET A 66 7.26 -8.22 -17.19
C MET A 66 7.49 -9.36 -16.22
N THR A 67 8.75 -9.76 -16.05
CA THR A 67 9.17 -10.66 -14.98
C THR A 67 9.07 -9.96 -13.63
N ILE A 68 9.03 -10.72 -12.54
CA ILE A 68 9.01 -10.12 -11.19
C ILE A 68 10.25 -9.26 -10.94
N PHE A 69 11.40 -9.66 -11.46
CA PHE A 69 12.61 -8.84 -11.38
C PHE A 69 12.44 -7.48 -12.06
N GLU A 70 11.87 -7.43 -13.27
CA GLU A 70 11.60 -6.19 -13.98
C GLU A 70 10.59 -5.32 -13.24
N ILE A 71 9.52 -5.90 -12.71
CA ILE A 71 8.50 -5.19 -11.91
C ILE A 71 9.10 -4.54 -10.66
N LEU A 72 9.94 -5.27 -9.92
CA LEU A 72 10.58 -4.75 -8.70
C LEU A 72 11.65 -3.70 -9.01
N SER A 73 12.34 -3.85 -10.13
CA SER A 73 13.46 -2.99 -10.51
C SER A 73 13.05 -1.70 -11.24
N GLU A 74 11.87 -1.65 -11.86
CA GLU A 74 11.39 -0.52 -12.65
C GLU A 74 11.45 0.81 -11.88
N GLY A 75 10.88 0.85 -10.68
CA GLY A 75 10.92 2.03 -9.82
C GLY A 75 12.35 2.41 -9.44
N ILE A 76 13.15 1.44 -9.01
CA ILE A 76 14.54 1.66 -8.59
C ILE A 76 15.34 2.30 -9.72
N ILE A 77 15.24 1.77 -10.94
CA ILE A 77 15.95 2.30 -12.13
C ILE A 77 15.45 3.70 -12.47
N SER A 78 14.15 3.96 -12.35
CA SER A 78 13.56 5.28 -12.67
C SER A 78 14.11 6.41 -11.79
N PHE A 79 14.48 6.10 -10.53
CA PHE A 79 15.05 7.08 -9.58
C PHE A 79 16.58 6.99 -9.46
N ASN A 80 17.18 5.89 -9.88
CA ASN A 80 18.63 5.70 -9.88
C ASN A 80 19.10 4.98 -11.16
N SER A 81 19.22 5.73 -12.25
CA SER A 81 19.63 5.20 -13.55
C SER A 81 21.04 4.61 -13.61
N ASN A 82 21.90 4.96 -12.64
CA ASN A 82 23.30 4.52 -12.59
C ASN A 82 23.52 3.23 -11.75
N ILE A 83 22.44 2.61 -11.24
CA ILE A 83 22.55 1.41 -10.44
C ILE A 83 23.07 0.22 -11.25
N SER A 84 24.06 -0.51 -10.71
CA SER A 84 24.60 -1.70 -11.39
C SER A 84 23.60 -2.85 -11.39
N LYS A 85 23.65 -3.69 -12.43
CA LYS A 85 22.82 -4.92 -12.50
C LYS A 85 23.02 -5.84 -11.29
N ARG A 86 24.24 -5.92 -10.77
CA ARG A 86 24.57 -6.75 -9.59
C ARG A 86 23.87 -6.21 -8.34
N GLU A 87 23.92 -4.92 -8.13
CA GLU A 87 23.29 -4.27 -6.99
C GLU A 87 21.76 -4.35 -7.09
N LEU A 88 21.20 -4.12 -8.26
CA LEU A 88 19.77 -4.23 -8.53
C LEU A 88 19.26 -5.65 -8.24
N LEU A 89 20.00 -6.68 -8.69
CA LEU A 89 19.67 -8.08 -8.40
C LEU A 89 19.76 -8.40 -6.90
N ARG A 90 20.72 -7.82 -6.18
CA ARG A 90 20.84 -7.96 -4.73
C ARG A 90 19.60 -7.39 -4.04
N ILE A 91 19.23 -6.14 -4.35
CA ILE A 91 18.05 -5.47 -3.78
C ILE A 91 16.77 -6.25 -4.08
N CYS A 92 16.52 -6.62 -5.33
CA CYS A 92 15.33 -7.40 -5.68
C CYS A 92 15.30 -8.77 -4.99
N SER A 93 16.48 -9.41 -4.79
CA SER A 93 16.59 -10.67 -4.08
C SER A 93 16.28 -10.55 -2.58
N GLU A 94 16.62 -9.42 -1.96
CA GLU A 94 16.28 -9.13 -0.58
C GLU A 94 14.79 -8.84 -0.44
N LEU A 95 14.23 -7.98 -1.29
CA LEU A 95 12.80 -7.63 -1.30
C LEU A 95 11.90 -8.85 -1.45
N ILE A 96 12.21 -9.74 -2.41
CA ILE A 96 11.38 -10.93 -2.66
C ILE A 96 11.41 -11.90 -1.46
N LYS A 97 12.55 -12.02 -0.79
CA LYS A 97 12.68 -12.81 0.44
C LYS A 97 11.92 -12.20 1.61
N GLU A 98 11.92 -10.87 1.75
CA GLU A 98 11.21 -10.16 2.82
C GLU A 98 9.71 -10.41 2.78
N VAL A 99 9.15 -10.59 1.58
CA VAL A 99 7.73 -10.93 1.45
C VAL A 99 7.47 -12.44 1.48
N GLY A 100 8.49 -13.25 1.84
CA GLY A 100 8.35 -14.69 2.01
C GLY A 100 8.27 -15.49 0.71
N LEU A 101 8.91 -14.98 -0.35
CA LEU A 101 9.02 -15.66 -1.64
C LEU A 101 10.49 -16.04 -1.96
N GLU A 102 10.68 -17.01 -2.83
CA GLU A 102 12.02 -17.49 -3.20
C GLU A 102 12.66 -16.61 -4.27
N ARG A 103 13.98 -16.46 -4.19
CA ARG A 103 14.78 -15.73 -5.19
C ARG A 103 14.60 -16.26 -6.62
N SER A 104 14.45 -17.57 -6.79
CA SER A 104 14.19 -18.23 -8.07
C SER A 104 12.95 -17.68 -8.78
N MET A 105 12.00 -17.14 -8.03
CA MET A 105 10.74 -16.58 -8.53
C MET A 105 10.90 -15.22 -9.23
N LEU A 106 12.04 -14.53 -9.08
CA LEU A 106 12.30 -13.26 -9.75
C LEU A 106 12.19 -13.33 -11.28
N TYR A 107 12.47 -14.48 -11.87
CA TYR A 107 12.47 -14.68 -13.34
C TYR A 107 11.13 -15.19 -13.88
N ARG A 108 10.13 -15.35 -13.02
CA ARG A 108 8.79 -15.76 -13.41
C ARG A 108 7.91 -14.56 -13.73
N TYR A 109 6.81 -14.81 -14.45
CA TYR A 109 5.80 -13.81 -14.80
C TYR A 109 4.62 -13.84 -13.82
N PRO A 110 3.88 -12.72 -13.63
CA PRO A 110 2.78 -12.63 -12.67
C PRO A 110 1.71 -13.73 -12.81
N HIS A 111 1.40 -14.19 -14.03
CA HIS A 111 0.40 -15.23 -14.26
C HIS A 111 0.79 -16.61 -13.67
N GLN A 112 2.06 -16.82 -13.31
CA GLN A 112 2.57 -18.04 -12.70
C GLN A 112 2.44 -18.08 -11.17
N PHE A 113 1.78 -17.09 -10.56
CA PHE A 113 1.64 -16.94 -9.13
C PHE A 113 0.17 -16.98 -8.68
N SER A 114 -0.07 -17.50 -7.45
CA SER A 114 -1.37 -17.41 -6.80
C SER A 114 -1.72 -15.95 -6.43
N GLY A 115 -2.99 -15.67 -6.12
CA GLY A 115 -3.44 -14.34 -5.70
C GLY A 115 -2.65 -13.80 -4.51
N GLY A 116 -2.45 -14.59 -3.46
CA GLY A 116 -1.67 -14.20 -2.29
C GLY A 116 -0.18 -13.97 -2.59
N GLN A 117 0.41 -14.74 -3.52
CA GLN A 117 1.79 -14.51 -3.96
C GLN A 117 1.90 -13.21 -4.77
N ARG A 118 0.93 -12.91 -5.64
CA ARG A 118 0.90 -11.62 -6.38
C ARG A 118 0.75 -10.45 -5.43
N GLN A 119 -0.07 -10.58 -4.38
CA GLN A 119 -0.20 -9.55 -3.37
C GLN A 119 1.12 -9.29 -2.64
N ARG A 120 1.88 -10.35 -2.31
CA ARG A 120 3.23 -10.23 -1.76
C ARG A 120 4.20 -9.50 -2.71
N ILE A 121 4.10 -9.77 -4.00
CA ILE A 121 4.89 -9.08 -5.03
C ILE A 121 4.51 -7.59 -5.13
N ALA A 122 3.22 -7.25 -5.08
CA ALA A 122 2.75 -5.87 -5.07
C ALA A 122 3.27 -5.11 -3.83
N ILE A 123 3.28 -5.76 -2.66
CA ILE A 123 3.88 -5.21 -1.43
C ILE A 123 5.40 -5.02 -1.62
N ALA A 124 6.11 -6.01 -2.15
CA ALA A 124 7.56 -5.90 -2.42
C ALA A 124 7.89 -4.76 -3.39
N ARG A 125 7.04 -4.55 -4.42
CA ARG A 125 7.18 -3.42 -5.35
C ARG A 125 7.03 -2.07 -4.62
N ALA A 126 6.05 -1.92 -3.75
CA ALA A 126 5.89 -0.70 -2.96
C ALA A 126 7.11 -0.47 -2.06
N LEU A 127 7.62 -1.52 -1.40
CA LEU A 127 8.82 -1.44 -0.55
C LEU A 127 10.10 -1.10 -1.30
N SER A 128 10.19 -1.41 -2.60
CA SER A 128 11.40 -1.20 -3.40
C SER A 128 11.85 0.27 -3.43
N MET A 129 10.92 1.19 -3.22
CA MET A 129 11.15 2.63 -3.17
C MET A 129 11.58 3.13 -1.78
N LYS A 130 11.58 2.27 -0.74
CA LYS A 130 11.83 2.61 0.67
C LYS A 130 10.94 3.76 1.14
N PRO A 131 9.62 3.66 0.97
CA PRO A 131 8.69 4.74 1.26
C PRO A 131 8.59 5.01 2.77
N LYS A 132 8.07 6.20 3.12
CA LYS A 132 7.64 6.54 4.49
C LYS A 132 6.18 6.13 4.74
N LEU A 133 5.35 6.20 3.69
CA LEU A 133 3.93 5.90 3.72
C LEU A 133 3.57 4.86 2.66
N ILE A 134 2.80 3.84 3.04
CA ILE A 134 2.13 2.97 2.08
C ILE A 134 0.61 3.05 2.31
N ILE A 135 -0.12 3.33 1.23
CA ILE A 135 -1.57 3.23 1.19
C ILE A 135 -1.93 1.82 0.72
N PHE A 136 -2.70 1.10 1.51
CA PHE A 136 -3.26 -0.18 1.15
C PHE A 136 -4.74 0.00 0.82
N ASP A 137 -5.10 -0.14 -0.46
CA ASP A 137 -6.49 -0.03 -0.89
C ASP A 137 -7.08 -1.43 -1.04
N GLU A 138 -7.84 -1.87 -0.04
CA GLU A 138 -8.47 -3.19 0.08
C GLU A 138 -7.55 -4.38 -0.25
N PRO A 139 -6.33 -4.46 0.30
CA PRO A 139 -5.28 -5.37 -0.18
C PRO A 139 -5.57 -6.86 0.04
N THR A 140 -6.64 -7.19 0.75
CA THR A 140 -6.97 -8.59 1.11
C THR A 140 -8.39 -9.00 0.74
N SER A 141 -9.19 -8.12 0.12
CA SER A 141 -10.61 -8.37 -0.16
C SER A 141 -10.87 -9.53 -1.13
N ALA A 142 -9.94 -9.80 -2.04
CA ALA A 142 -10.03 -10.89 -3.03
C ALA A 142 -9.35 -12.20 -2.57
N LEU A 143 -8.92 -12.31 -1.31
CA LEU A 143 -8.17 -13.45 -0.78
C LEU A 143 -9.01 -14.27 0.19
N ASP A 144 -8.73 -15.57 0.26
CA ASP A 144 -9.30 -16.43 1.30
C ASP A 144 -8.80 -16.04 2.70
N VAL A 145 -9.56 -16.44 3.74
CA VAL A 145 -9.32 -16.02 5.13
C VAL A 145 -7.93 -16.39 5.64
N ILE A 146 -7.38 -17.53 5.21
CA ILE A 146 -6.06 -18.00 5.68
C ILE A 146 -4.97 -17.13 5.05
N VAL A 147 -5.06 -16.92 3.74
CA VAL A 147 -4.11 -16.07 3.00
C VAL A 147 -4.21 -14.63 3.47
N GLN A 148 -5.41 -14.11 3.71
CA GLN A 148 -5.64 -12.78 4.29
C GLN A 148 -4.89 -12.59 5.62
N LYS A 149 -5.04 -13.50 6.57
CA LYS A 149 -4.31 -13.46 7.85
C LYS A 149 -2.79 -13.42 7.65
N ASN A 150 -2.28 -14.22 6.72
CA ASN A 150 -0.85 -14.27 6.44
C ASN A 150 -0.33 -12.97 5.80
N ILE A 151 -1.13 -12.32 4.95
CA ILE A 151 -0.79 -11.01 4.36
C ILE A 151 -0.84 -9.91 5.43
N LEU A 152 -1.87 -9.88 6.29
CA LEU A 152 -1.95 -8.90 7.37
C LEU A 152 -0.76 -9.02 8.34
N LYS A 153 -0.40 -10.26 8.72
CA LYS A 153 0.79 -10.50 9.54
C LYS A 153 2.06 -9.97 8.86
N LEU A 154 2.25 -10.29 7.58
CA LEU A 154 3.38 -9.78 6.79
C LEU A 154 3.44 -8.24 6.81
N ILE A 155 2.31 -7.56 6.59
CA ILE A 155 2.23 -6.09 6.59
C ILE A 155 2.64 -5.52 7.95
N VAL A 156 2.18 -6.11 9.06
CA VAL A 156 2.57 -5.69 10.42
C VAL A 156 4.06 -5.91 10.68
N ASP A 157 4.61 -7.06 10.27
CA ASP A 157 6.02 -7.38 10.44
C ASP A 157 6.92 -6.41 9.64
N LEU A 158 6.52 -6.08 8.40
CA LEU A 158 7.22 -5.11 7.56
C LEU A 158 7.13 -3.68 8.13
N GLN A 159 5.99 -3.30 8.72
CA GLN A 159 5.84 -2.00 9.38
C GLN A 159 6.87 -1.82 10.50
N LYS A 160 6.98 -2.82 11.36
CA LYS A 160 7.94 -2.80 12.48
C LYS A 160 9.38 -2.77 11.98
N LYS A 161 9.69 -3.60 10.98
CA LYS A 161 11.05 -3.73 10.42
C LYS A 161 11.55 -2.44 9.77
N HIS A 162 10.68 -1.76 9.04
CA HIS A 162 11.03 -0.58 8.23
C HIS A 162 10.52 0.75 8.82
N SER A 163 9.87 0.73 9.99
CA SER A 163 9.29 1.92 10.64
C SER A 163 8.32 2.68 9.72
N LEU A 164 7.46 1.94 8.99
CA LEU A 164 6.56 2.49 7.99
C LEU A 164 5.29 3.07 8.61
N SER A 165 4.77 4.12 7.98
CA SER A 165 3.39 4.58 8.19
C SER A 165 2.46 3.92 7.20
N TYR A 166 1.24 3.55 7.64
CA TYR A 166 0.22 2.97 6.78
C TYR A 166 -1.08 3.76 6.82
N CYS A 167 -1.70 3.92 5.65
CA CYS A 167 -3.11 4.21 5.50
C CYS A 167 -3.78 2.94 4.94
N PHE A 168 -4.57 2.26 5.76
CA PHE A 168 -5.18 0.99 5.41
C PHE A 168 -6.67 1.18 5.14
N ILE A 169 -7.09 0.94 3.91
CA ILE A 169 -8.47 1.08 3.45
C ILE A 169 -9.12 -0.30 3.38
N SER A 170 -10.27 -0.48 3.99
CA SER A 170 -11.09 -1.69 3.89
C SER A 170 -12.56 -1.39 4.17
N HIS A 171 -13.45 -2.25 3.69
CA HIS A 171 -14.84 -2.28 4.11
C HIS A 171 -15.07 -3.25 5.28
N ASP A 172 -14.07 -4.03 5.69
CA ASP A 172 -14.13 -4.97 6.80
C ASP A 172 -13.55 -4.35 8.08
N LEU A 173 -14.44 -4.04 9.03
CA LEU A 173 -14.06 -3.47 10.32
C LEU A 173 -13.13 -4.40 11.12
N LYS A 174 -13.29 -5.74 11.01
CA LYS A 174 -12.43 -6.71 11.71
C LYS A 174 -10.99 -6.64 11.21
N VAL A 175 -10.82 -6.44 9.91
CA VAL A 175 -9.49 -6.25 9.30
C VAL A 175 -8.88 -4.96 9.79
N ILE A 176 -9.62 -3.86 9.68
CA ILE A 176 -9.18 -2.52 10.09
C ILE A 176 -8.78 -2.50 11.57
N SER A 177 -9.61 -3.08 12.45
CA SER A 177 -9.35 -3.09 13.89
C SER A 177 -8.12 -3.91 14.26
N SER A 178 -7.78 -4.93 13.48
CA SER A 178 -6.61 -5.78 13.75
C SER A 178 -5.26 -5.14 13.41
N ILE A 179 -5.23 -4.06 12.63
CA ILE A 179 -4.00 -3.46 12.12
C ILE A 179 -3.88 -1.97 12.42
N SER A 180 -4.99 -1.27 12.68
CA SER A 180 -5.02 0.19 12.81
C SER A 180 -4.90 0.64 14.27
N HIS A 181 -4.23 1.77 14.49
CA HIS A 181 -4.19 2.44 15.79
C HIS A 181 -5.32 3.47 15.94
N ARG A 182 -5.72 4.08 14.82
CA ARG A 182 -6.81 5.04 14.72
C ARG A 182 -7.64 4.74 13.49
N ILE A 183 -8.95 4.88 13.61
CA ILE A 183 -9.91 4.59 12.53
C ILE A 183 -10.66 5.87 12.15
N TYR A 184 -10.90 6.04 10.88
CA TYR A 184 -11.78 7.03 10.27
C TYR A 184 -12.91 6.29 9.57
N VAL A 185 -14.14 6.57 9.95
CA VAL A 185 -15.34 6.00 9.34
C VAL A 185 -15.86 6.97 8.28
N ILE A 186 -15.98 6.48 7.04
CA ILE A 186 -16.49 7.27 5.91
C ILE A 186 -17.86 6.74 5.49
N LYS A 187 -18.81 7.66 5.41
CA LYS A 187 -20.13 7.45 4.84
C LYS A 187 -20.48 8.63 3.93
N ASP A 188 -21.06 8.36 2.75
CA ASP A 188 -21.48 9.39 1.79
C ASP A 188 -20.39 10.45 1.51
N SER A 189 -19.14 9.98 1.32
CA SER A 189 -17.95 10.80 1.06
C SER A 189 -17.59 11.79 2.18
N ARG A 190 -18.06 11.55 3.41
CA ARG A 190 -17.74 12.35 4.60
C ARG A 190 -17.19 11.47 5.72
N ILE A 191 -16.24 12.01 6.47
CA ILE A 191 -15.83 11.39 7.73
C ILE A 191 -16.92 11.67 8.76
N ILE A 192 -17.57 10.62 9.24
CA ILE A 192 -18.68 10.72 10.21
C ILE A 192 -18.21 10.45 11.63
N GLU A 193 -17.11 9.69 11.79
CA GLU A 193 -16.54 9.37 13.10
C GLU A 193 -15.04 9.13 12.98
N THR A 194 -14.27 9.47 14.02
CA THR A 194 -12.85 9.12 14.12
C THR A 194 -12.46 8.96 15.57
N ASN A 195 -11.79 7.86 15.88
CA ASN A 195 -11.28 7.62 17.22
C ASN A 195 -10.10 6.63 17.20
N ASN A 196 -9.45 6.42 18.35
CA ASN A 196 -8.57 5.28 18.55
C ASN A 196 -9.36 3.98 18.37
N THR A 197 -8.69 2.93 17.87
CA THR A 197 -9.35 1.68 17.49
C THR A 197 -10.17 1.07 18.64
N ASP A 198 -9.59 0.96 19.82
CA ASP A 198 -10.26 0.36 20.98
C ASP A 198 -11.51 1.14 21.41
N GLU A 199 -11.43 2.47 21.37
CA GLU A 199 -12.53 3.36 21.76
C GLU A 199 -13.66 3.33 20.73
N LEU A 200 -13.34 3.35 19.44
CA LEU A 200 -14.33 3.29 18.37
C LEU A 200 -15.10 1.97 18.38
N ILE A 201 -14.44 0.85 18.72
CA ILE A 201 -15.10 -0.46 18.78
C ILE A 201 -15.93 -0.61 20.05
N SER A 202 -15.44 -0.12 21.21
CA SER A 202 -16.12 -0.30 22.49
C SER A 202 -17.26 0.69 22.72
N ASN A 203 -17.19 1.88 22.14
CA ASN A 203 -18.15 2.96 22.34
C ASN A 203 -18.38 3.76 21.04
N PRO A 204 -18.96 3.15 19.99
CA PRO A 204 -19.26 3.85 18.75
C PRO A 204 -20.27 4.99 19.02
N GLN A 205 -20.01 6.16 18.42
CA GLN A 205 -20.87 7.33 18.56
C GLN A 205 -21.91 7.43 17.43
N ASN A 206 -21.77 6.59 16.41
CA ASN A 206 -22.65 6.57 15.26
C ASN A 206 -23.22 5.16 15.06
N ASP A 207 -24.50 5.05 14.75
CA ASP A 207 -25.18 3.76 14.52
C ASP A 207 -24.80 3.07 13.20
N TYR A 208 -23.86 3.63 12.45
CA TYR A 208 -23.40 3.13 11.15
C TYR A 208 -22.30 2.09 11.30
#